data_1eed841558531011f927774383b5e423
#
_entry.id   1eed841558531011f927774383b5e423
#
_cell.length_a   1.000
_cell.length_b   1.000
_cell.length_c   1.000
_cell.angle_alpha   90.00
_cell.angle_beta   90.00
_cell.angle_gamma   90.00
#
_symmetry.space_group_name_H-M   'P 1'
#
loop_
_entity.id
_entity.type
_entity.pdbx_description
1 polymer ?
#
loop_
_entity_poly.entity_id
_entity_poly.type
_entity_poly.pdbx_seq_one_letter_code
_entity_poly.pdbx_strand_id
1 'polypeptide(L)'
;MDSLIFDLDGTLWDATEAFYICWNEAFLKYDETKNGMSLEEIKNVMGMTMDDILEKFFPQLSEELRKDVIDECTKIELKYLSKNGGKLYPELESTIKELSKKYRLFIVSNCVNGYIQCFLEAHKLKKYFIDFEDPSRTGLEKAENIKIVIKRNKLIKLAYVGDTKWDAIASDKAGVPFIYASYGFGDLDKYDYKIDNLKELLNITNIKC
;
A
#
# COMPACT_ATOMS: atom_id res chain seq x y z
N MET A 1 -21.75 -0.55 -7.79
CA MET A 1 -20.57 -0.08 -7.04
C MET A 1 -20.49 1.44 -7.16
N ASP A 2 -20.13 2.12 -6.07
CA ASP A 2 -20.03 3.60 -6.01
C ASP A 2 -18.68 4.06 -5.42
N SER A 3 -17.88 3.11 -4.89
CA SER A 3 -16.63 3.41 -4.21
C SER A 3 -15.57 2.35 -4.50
N LEU A 4 -14.30 2.78 -4.53
CA LEU A 4 -13.11 1.92 -4.61
C LEU A 4 -12.15 2.30 -3.49
N ILE A 5 -11.65 1.29 -2.79
CA ILE A 5 -10.54 1.43 -1.84
C ILE A 5 -9.34 0.74 -2.48
N PHE A 6 -8.21 1.42 -2.52
CA PHE A 6 -6.97 0.92 -3.12
C PHE A 6 -5.93 0.62 -2.06
N ASP A 7 -5.18 -0.45 -2.24
CA ASP A 7 -3.82 -0.51 -1.72
C ASP A 7 -2.92 0.47 -2.50
N LEU A 8 -1.67 0.62 -2.08
CA LEU A 8 -0.76 1.59 -2.65
C LEU A 8 0.40 0.91 -3.40
N ASP A 9 1.28 0.21 -2.68
CA ASP A 9 2.45 -0.43 -3.26
C ASP A 9 2.08 -1.70 -4.03
N GLY A 10 2.50 -1.81 -5.29
CA GLY A 10 2.09 -2.90 -6.17
C GLY A 10 0.74 -2.68 -6.85
N THR A 11 -0.05 -1.70 -6.39
CA THR A 11 -1.38 -1.39 -6.93
C THR A 11 -1.43 -0.05 -7.67
N LEU A 12 -0.95 1.02 -7.06
CA LEU A 12 -0.92 2.36 -7.66
C LEU A 12 0.50 2.76 -8.12
N TRP A 13 1.52 2.36 -7.38
CA TRP A 13 2.91 2.61 -7.74
C TRP A 13 3.84 1.47 -7.32
N ASP A 14 5.07 1.50 -7.80
CA ASP A 14 6.18 0.64 -7.38
C ASP A 14 7.25 1.52 -6.74
N ALA A 15 7.45 1.38 -5.42
CA ALA A 15 8.47 2.07 -4.66
C ALA A 15 9.63 1.14 -4.22
N THR A 16 9.72 -0.09 -4.72
CA THR A 16 10.73 -1.08 -4.29
C THR A 16 12.16 -0.61 -4.45
N GLU A 17 12.49 0.11 -5.53
CA GLU A 17 13.83 0.70 -5.71
C GLU A 17 14.13 1.79 -4.67
N ALA A 18 13.13 2.60 -4.34
CA ALA A 18 13.26 3.61 -3.30
C ALA A 18 13.47 2.96 -1.93
N PHE A 19 12.72 1.91 -1.60
CA PHE A 19 12.89 1.14 -0.36
C PHE A 19 14.28 0.51 -0.28
N TYR A 20 14.75 -0.09 -1.36
CA TYR A 20 16.09 -0.67 -1.42
C TYR A 20 17.17 0.36 -1.04
N ILE A 21 17.09 1.55 -1.59
CA ILE A 21 18.03 2.64 -1.31
C ILE A 21 17.88 3.13 0.14
N CYS A 22 16.64 3.47 0.53
CA CYS A 22 16.37 4.16 1.79
C CYS A 22 16.54 3.25 3.02
N TRP A 23 16.04 2.01 2.95
CA TRP A 23 16.14 1.08 4.07
C TRP A 23 17.57 0.62 4.28
N ASN A 24 18.32 0.32 3.21
CA ASN A 24 19.72 -0.03 3.35
C ASN A 24 20.58 1.15 3.86
N GLU A 25 20.27 2.40 3.52
CA GLU A 25 20.90 3.57 4.13
C GLU A 25 20.62 3.64 5.65
N ALA A 26 19.40 3.34 6.06
CA ALA A 26 19.04 3.29 7.49
C ALA A 26 19.72 2.10 8.19
N PHE A 27 19.66 0.91 7.60
CA PHE A 27 20.23 -0.32 8.17
C PHE A 27 21.74 -0.25 8.42
N LEU A 28 22.48 0.49 7.59
CA LEU A 28 23.91 0.71 7.78
C LEU A 28 24.27 1.48 9.05
N LYS A 29 23.30 2.12 9.71
CA LYS A 29 23.53 2.87 10.96
C LYS A 29 23.54 1.99 12.22
N TYR A 30 23.12 0.74 12.10
CA TYR A 30 22.98 -0.19 13.22
C TYR A 30 23.74 -1.48 12.93
N ASP A 31 24.55 -1.93 13.87
CA ASP A 31 25.37 -3.13 13.71
C ASP A 31 24.53 -4.40 13.45
N GLU A 32 23.35 -4.48 14.06
CA GLU A 32 22.44 -5.62 13.95
C GLU A 32 21.79 -5.75 12.58
N THR A 33 21.69 -4.65 11.82
CA THR A 33 21.03 -4.62 10.49
C THR A 33 21.98 -4.27 9.33
N LYS A 34 23.25 -4.05 9.59
CA LYS A 34 24.24 -3.55 8.59
C LYS A 34 24.39 -4.40 7.34
N ASN A 35 23.97 -5.67 7.37
CA ASN A 35 23.98 -6.53 6.20
C ASN A 35 22.92 -6.13 5.17
N GLY A 36 21.91 -5.34 5.61
CA GLY A 36 20.85 -4.85 4.74
C GLY A 36 19.95 -5.92 4.19
N MET A 37 19.22 -5.55 3.15
CA MET A 37 18.34 -6.43 2.37
C MET A 37 18.63 -6.26 0.88
N SER A 38 18.58 -7.34 0.12
CA SER A 38 18.61 -7.31 -1.33
C SER A 38 17.29 -6.77 -1.91
N LEU A 39 17.32 -6.30 -3.15
CA LEU A 39 16.11 -5.85 -3.85
C LEU A 39 15.06 -6.96 -3.99
N GLU A 40 15.50 -8.21 -4.16
CA GLU A 40 14.60 -9.37 -4.24
C GLU A 40 13.92 -9.65 -2.89
N GLU A 41 14.65 -9.58 -1.78
CA GLU A 41 14.08 -9.72 -0.44
C GLU A 41 13.05 -8.62 -0.16
N ILE A 42 13.33 -7.37 -0.54
CA ILE A 42 12.37 -6.27 -0.40
C ILE A 42 11.11 -6.54 -1.22
N LYS A 43 11.22 -6.95 -2.48
CA LYS A 43 10.06 -7.31 -3.30
C LYS A 43 9.20 -8.42 -2.66
N ASN A 44 9.84 -9.40 -2.03
CA ASN A 44 9.15 -10.54 -1.41
C ASN A 44 8.43 -10.20 -0.08
N VAL A 45 8.63 -9.00 0.46
CA VAL A 45 7.98 -8.55 1.70
C VAL A 45 6.98 -7.42 1.46
N MET A 46 6.77 -7.03 0.22
CA MET A 46 5.79 -5.99 -0.10
C MET A 46 4.39 -6.35 0.41
N GLY A 47 3.70 -5.36 0.98
CA GLY A 47 2.40 -5.53 1.63
C GLY A 47 2.46 -5.93 3.11
N MET A 48 3.64 -6.29 3.65
CA MET A 48 3.86 -6.48 5.09
C MET A 48 4.02 -5.13 5.80
N THR A 49 3.84 -5.11 7.11
CA THR A 49 4.22 -3.95 7.92
C THR A 49 5.75 -3.93 8.13
N MET A 50 6.32 -2.75 8.38
CA MET A 50 7.77 -2.64 8.63
C MET A 50 8.20 -3.43 9.87
N ASP A 51 7.35 -3.51 10.89
CA ASP A 51 7.60 -4.30 12.10
C ASP A 51 7.71 -5.79 11.79
N ASP A 52 6.77 -6.34 11.00
CA ASP A 52 6.81 -7.75 10.55
C ASP A 52 8.05 -8.05 9.69
N ILE A 53 8.48 -7.08 8.85
CA ILE A 53 9.68 -7.21 8.03
C ILE A 53 10.93 -7.31 8.91
N LEU A 54 11.07 -6.41 9.88
CA LEU A 54 12.22 -6.41 10.79
C LEU A 54 12.23 -7.65 11.69
N GLU A 55 11.07 -8.12 12.15
CA GLU A 55 10.98 -9.36 12.92
C GLU A 55 11.43 -10.57 12.09
N LYS A 56 11.07 -10.61 10.82
CA LYS A 56 11.43 -11.70 9.90
C LYS A 56 12.92 -11.73 9.56
N PHE A 57 13.53 -10.57 9.25
CA PHE A 57 14.91 -10.49 8.73
C PHE A 57 15.96 -10.20 9.81
N PHE A 58 15.55 -9.57 10.89
CA PHE A 58 16.43 -9.15 12.00
C PHE A 58 15.81 -9.52 13.36
N PRO A 59 15.50 -10.81 13.60
CA PRO A 59 14.79 -11.26 14.81
C PRO A 59 15.57 -11.01 16.11
N GLN A 60 16.88 -10.68 16.01
CA GLN A 60 17.74 -10.35 17.15
C GLN A 60 17.53 -8.92 17.67
N LEU A 61 16.79 -8.06 16.95
CA LEU A 61 16.54 -6.70 17.41
C LEU A 61 15.67 -6.69 18.66
N SER A 62 16.09 -5.91 19.68
CA SER A 62 15.20 -5.57 20.79
C SER A 62 14.02 -4.72 20.28
N GLU A 63 12.93 -4.69 21.04
CA GLU A 63 11.75 -3.86 20.70
C GLU A 63 12.13 -2.37 20.56
N GLU A 64 12.99 -1.86 21.47
CA GLU A 64 13.47 -0.48 21.42
C GLU A 64 14.28 -0.21 20.14
N LEU A 65 15.26 -1.08 19.84
CA LEU A 65 16.10 -0.91 18.64
C LEU A 65 15.31 -1.07 17.35
N ARG A 66 14.31 -1.97 17.32
CA ARG A 66 13.41 -2.13 16.19
C ARG A 66 12.65 -0.83 15.90
N LYS A 67 12.16 -0.17 16.94
CA LYS A 67 11.50 1.12 16.81
C LYS A 67 12.42 2.20 16.25
N ASP A 68 13.66 2.28 16.75
CA ASP A 68 14.64 3.24 16.24
C ASP A 68 14.96 3.01 14.76
N VAL A 69 15.10 1.76 14.35
CA VAL A 69 15.32 1.37 12.94
C VAL A 69 14.11 1.77 12.09
N ILE A 70 12.88 1.52 12.53
CA ILE A 70 11.66 1.91 11.83
C ILE A 70 11.60 3.42 11.66
N ASP A 71 11.86 4.17 12.71
CA ASP A 71 11.84 5.64 12.69
C ASP A 71 12.88 6.20 11.71
N GLU A 72 14.07 5.63 11.67
CA GLU A 72 15.14 6.06 10.74
C GLU A 72 14.81 5.68 9.29
N CYS A 73 14.31 4.45 9.03
CA CYS A 73 13.81 4.05 7.71
C CYS A 73 12.73 5.01 7.22
N THR A 74 11.73 5.27 8.06
CA THR A 74 10.62 6.19 7.75
C THR A 74 11.12 7.58 7.38
N LYS A 75 12.04 8.13 8.17
CA LYS A 75 12.59 9.46 7.93
C LYS A 75 13.32 9.58 6.58
N ILE A 76 14.17 8.59 6.27
CA ILE A 76 14.94 8.58 5.01
C ILE A 76 14.00 8.37 3.82
N GLU A 77 13.08 7.41 3.94
CA GLU A 77 12.09 7.05 2.92
C GLU A 77 11.19 8.24 2.55
N LEU A 78 10.57 8.88 3.53
CA LEU A 78 9.70 10.04 3.27
C LEU A 78 10.46 11.20 2.65
N LYS A 79 11.71 11.45 3.10
CA LYS A 79 12.57 12.48 2.52
C LYS A 79 12.92 12.17 1.06
N TYR A 80 13.19 10.91 0.74
CA TYR A 80 13.52 10.48 -0.62
C TYR A 80 12.29 10.57 -1.52
N LEU A 81 11.17 9.97 -1.11
CA LEU A 81 9.94 9.87 -1.89
C LEU A 81 9.25 11.23 -2.09
N SER A 82 9.32 12.14 -1.12
CA SER A 82 8.79 13.50 -1.29
C SER A 82 9.48 14.28 -2.41
N LYS A 83 10.74 13.94 -2.69
CA LYS A 83 11.55 14.59 -3.74
C LYS A 83 11.49 13.88 -5.08
N ASN A 84 11.53 12.55 -5.05
CA ASN A 84 11.74 11.73 -6.25
C ASN A 84 10.44 11.01 -6.69
N GLY A 85 9.49 10.79 -5.76
CA GLY A 85 8.35 9.91 -5.98
C GLY A 85 8.76 8.43 -6.07
N GLY A 86 7.77 7.57 -6.25
CA GLY A 86 7.92 6.20 -6.72
C GLY A 86 7.48 6.08 -8.18
N LYS A 87 7.66 4.92 -8.78
CA LYS A 87 7.29 4.67 -10.18
C LYS A 87 5.79 4.37 -10.27
N LEU A 88 5.03 5.27 -10.87
CA LEU A 88 3.60 5.03 -11.14
C LEU A 88 3.43 3.88 -12.14
N TYR A 89 2.39 3.06 -11.93
CA TYR A 89 1.97 2.12 -12.97
C TYR A 89 1.45 2.84 -14.22
N PRO A 90 1.55 2.21 -15.41
CA PRO A 90 1.15 2.84 -16.67
C PRO A 90 -0.28 3.41 -16.63
N GLU A 91 -0.48 4.56 -17.22
CA GLU A 91 -1.77 5.26 -17.33
C GLU A 91 -2.47 5.58 -16.00
N LEU A 92 -1.77 5.47 -14.83
CA LEU A 92 -2.38 5.66 -13.51
C LEU A 92 -3.12 6.99 -13.37
N GLU A 93 -2.46 8.11 -13.64
CA GLU A 93 -3.06 9.43 -13.44
C GLU A 93 -4.33 9.62 -14.28
N SER A 94 -4.29 9.24 -15.56
CA SER A 94 -5.44 9.32 -16.46
C SER A 94 -6.58 8.40 -16.00
N THR A 95 -6.25 7.19 -15.55
CA THR A 95 -7.24 6.21 -15.07
C THR A 95 -7.89 6.67 -13.77
N ILE A 96 -7.11 7.12 -12.78
CA ILE A 96 -7.63 7.65 -11.50
C ILE A 96 -8.53 8.87 -11.75
N LYS A 97 -8.15 9.76 -12.66
CA LYS A 97 -8.98 10.90 -13.07
C LYS A 97 -10.33 10.46 -13.64
N GLU A 98 -10.37 9.45 -14.51
CA GLU A 98 -11.62 8.95 -15.07
C GLU A 98 -12.46 8.18 -14.02
N LEU A 99 -11.81 7.35 -13.17
CA LEU A 99 -12.49 6.65 -12.09
C LEU A 99 -13.13 7.62 -11.09
N SER A 100 -12.44 8.72 -10.74
CA SER A 100 -12.97 9.72 -9.80
C SER A 100 -14.24 10.44 -10.27
N LYS A 101 -14.56 10.38 -11.56
CA LYS A 101 -15.85 10.89 -12.09
C LYS A 101 -17.02 9.95 -11.83
N LYS A 102 -16.74 8.65 -11.59
CA LYS A 102 -17.75 7.61 -11.44
C LYS A 102 -17.81 7.04 -10.02
N TYR A 103 -16.69 7.03 -9.31
CA TYR A 103 -16.50 6.39 -8.03
C TYR A 103 -15.87 7.35 -7.01
N ARG A 104 -16.19 7.13 -5.74
CA ARG A 104 -15.49 7.72 -4.61
C ARG A 104 -14.23 6.90 -4.36
N LEU A 105 -13.05 7.53 -4.34
CA LEU A 105 -11.77 6.84 -4.26
C LEU A 105 -11.13 7.03 -2.88
N PHE A 106 -10.56 5.95 -2.35
CA PHE A 106 -9.94 5.86 -1.04
C PHE A 106 -8.64 5.06 -1.11
N ILE A 107 -7.76 5.22 -0.12
CA ILE A 107 -6.54 4.41 0.03
C ILE A 107 -6.53 3.79 1.41
N VAL A 108 -6.20 2.50 1.51
CA VAL A 108 -5.85 1.81 2.77
C VAL A 108 -4.64 0.92 2.51
N SER A 109 -3.51 1.25 3.11
CA SER A 109 -2.26 0.53 2.89
C SER A 109 -1.51 0.24 4.20
N ASN A 110 -0.70 -0.82 4.23
CA ASN A 110 0.20 -1.17 5.34
C ASN A 110 1.50 -0.36 5.23
N CYS A 111 1.44 0.92 5.52
CA CYS A 111 2.58 1.81 5.38
C CYS A 111 2.79 2.67 6.64
N VAL A 112 3.90 3.38 6.68
CA VAL A 112 4.26 4.29 7.77
C VAL A 112 3.50 5.61 7.66
N ASN A 113 3.40 6.35 8.77
CA ASN A 113 2.73 7.64 8.80
C ASN A 113 3.40 8.64 7.83
N GLY A 114 2.59 9.31 7.03
CA GLY A 114 3.05 10.29 6.04
C GLY A 114 3.29 9.71 4.64
N TYR A 115 3.34 8.39 4.49
CA TYR A 115 3.65 7.73 3.22
C TYR A 115 2.57 7.94 2.15
N ILE A 116 1.29 7.73 2.51
CA ILE A 116 0.17 7.98 1.59
C ILE A 116 0.13 9.45 1.18
N GLN A 117 0.35 10.36 2.14
CA GLN A 117 0.42 11.79 1.85
C GLN A 117 1.56 12.11 0.87
N CYS A 118 2.73 11.49 1.08
CA CYS A 118 3.88 11.66 0.20
C CYS A 118 3.55 11.22 -1.24
N PHE A 119 2.94 10.05 -1.44
CA PHE A 119 2.44 9.60 -2.73
C PHE A 119 1.48 10.61 -3.37
N LEU A 120 0.46 11.04 -2.62
CA LEU A 120 -0.58 11.94 -3.11
C LEU A 120 -0.03 13.31 -3.52
N GLU A 121 0.97 13.81 -2.81
CA GLU A 121 1.59 15.11 -3.06
C GLU A 121 2.60 15.05 -4.20
N ALA A 122 3.52 14.07 -4.18
CA ALA A 122 4.54 13.89 -5.22
C ALA A 122 3.92 13.76 -6.63
N HIS A 123 2.79 13.05 -6.71
CA HIS A 123 2.09 12.81 -7.98
C HIS A 123 0.86 13.70 -8.22
N LYS A 124 0.58 14.68 -7.33
CA LYS A 124 -0.54 15.64 -7.44
C LYS A 124 -1.91 14.97 -7.55
N LEU A 125 -2.07 13.82 -6.88
CA LEU A 125 -3.27 12.97 -6.94
C LEU A 125 -4.28 13.25 -5.81
N LYS A 126 -3.92 14.06 -4.80
CA LYS A 126 -4.75 14.35 -3.61
C LYS A 126 -6.19 14.74 -3.95
N LYS A 127 -6.39 15.48 -5.05
CA LYS A 127 -7.72 15.94 -5.49
C LYS A 127 -8.69 14.83 -5.91
N TYR A 128 -8.21 13.61 -6.15
CA TYR A 128 -9.01 12.48 -6.59
C TYR A 128 -9.41 11.53 -5.47
N PHE A 129 -8.67 11.54 -4.34
CA PHE A 129 -8.93 10.67 -3.20
C PHE A 129 -9.62 11.43 -2.08
N ILE A 130 -10.70 10.86 -1.54
CA ILE A 130 -11.53 11.50 -0.51
C ILE A 130 -10.93 11.31 0.87
N ASP A 131 -10.40 10.11 1.13
CA ASP A 131 -9.92 9.73 2.46
C ASP A 131 -8.93 8.56 2.37
N PHE A 132 -8.17 8.33 3.43
CA PHE A 132 -7.22 7.24 3.53
C PHE A 132 -6.98 6.82 4.97
N GLU A 133 -6.45 5.60 5.16
CA GLU A 133 -6.04 5.10 6.46
C GLU A 133 -4.83 4.19 6.37
N ASP A 134 -4.06 4.13 7.45
CA ASP A 134 -2.88 3.27 7.61
C ASP A 134 -2.71 2.82 9.08
N PRO A 135 -1.96 1.71 9.34
CA PRO A 135 -1.73 1.17 10.68
C PRO A 135 -1.02 2.13 11.63
N SER A 136 -0.13 2.98 11.14
CA SER A 136 0.65 3.89 11.99
C SER A 136 -0.21 5.00 12.62
N ARG A 137 -1.37 5.29 12.02
CA ARG A 137 -2.36 6.25 12.55
C ARG A 137 -3.33 5.61 13.53
N THR A 138 -3.66 4.34 13.34
CA THR A 138 -4.72 3.67 14.09
C THR A 138 -4.22 2.63 15.08
N GLY A 139 -3.04 2.07 14.86
CA GLY A 139 -2.54 0.89 15.59
C GLY A 139 -3.29 -0.41 15.24
N LEU A 140 -4.07 -0.44 14.15
CA LEU A 140 -4.93 -1.54 13.79
C LEU A 140 -4.48 -2.21 12.48
N GLU A 141 -4.88 -3.48 12.29
CA GLU A 141 -4.64 -4.22 11.04
C GLU A 141 -5.35 -3.58 9.83
N LYS A 142 -4.86 -3.88 8.62
CA LYS A 142 -5.43 -3.39 7.35
C LYS A 142 -6.95 -3.63 7.24
N ALA A 143 -7.44 -4.80 7.65
CA ALA A 143 -8.87 -5.11 7.61
C ALA A 143 -9.72 -4.14 8.46
N GLU A 144 -9.26 -3.78 9.65
CA GLU A 144 -9.95 -2.82 10.52
C GLU A 144 -9.86 -1.41 9.95
N ASN A 145 -8.73 -1.04 9.33
CA ASN A 145 -8.58 0.22 8.64
C ASN A 145 -9.53 0.35 7.44
N ILE A 146 -9.77 -0.73 6.69
CA ILE A 146 -10.80 -0.79 5.65
C ILE A 146 -12.18 -0.51 6.26
N LYS A 147 -12.55 -1.20 7.37
CA LYS A 147 -13.84 -0.99 8.07
C LYS A 147 -14.00 0.43 8.60
N ILE A 148 -12.92 1.04 9.10
CA ILE A 148 -12.92 2.44 9.56
C ILE A 148 -13.26 3.37 8.39
N VAL A 149 -12.60 3.23 7.24
CA VAL A 149 -12.86 4.04 6.05
C VAL A 149 -14.30 3.87 5.57
N ILE A 150 -14.80 2.62 5.53
CA ILE A 150 -16.20 2.29 5.17
C ILE A 150 -17.16 3.02 6.10
N LYS A 151 -17.02 2.86 7.41
CA LYS A 151 -17.91 3.44 8.42
C LYS A 151 -17.87 4.98 8.39
N ARG A 152 -16.68 5.56 8.40
CA ARG A 152 -16.46 7.01 8.42
C ARG A 152 -17.05 7.70 7.21
N ASN A 153 -16.96 7.07 6.04
CA ASN A 153 -17.44 7.61 4.78
C ASN A 153 -18.81 7.07 4.34
N LYS A 154 -19.45 6.22 5.15
CA LYS A 154 -20.78 5.62 4.90
C LYS A 154 -20.83 4.91 3.54
N LEU A 155 -19.82 4.08 3.25
CA LEU A 155 -19.74 3.34 2.00
C LEU A 155 -20.68 2.13 2.03
N ILE A 156 -21.36 1.83 0.92
CA ILE A 156 -22.35 0.74 0.83
C ILE A 156 -21.96 -0.26 -0.26
N LYS A 157 -21.63 0.22 -1.46
CA LYS A 157 -21.30 -0.62 -2.62
C LYS A 157 -19.89 -0.34 -3.07
N LEU A 158 -18.94 -1.12 -2.58
CA LEU A 158 -17.53 -0.88 -2.79
C LEU A 158 -16.79 -2.16 -3.15
N ALA A 159 -15.54 -2.01 -3.62
CA ALA A 159 -14.57 -3.09 -3.74
C ALA A 159 -13.20 -2.59 -3.26
N TYR A 160 -12.37 -3.51 -2.81
CA TYR A 160 -10.97 -3.26 -2.47
C TYR A 160 -10.10 -3.74 -3.63
N VAL A 161 -9.14 -2.92 -4.04
CA VAL A 161 -8.17 -3.21 -5.12
C VAL A 161 -6.80 -3.36 -4.49
N GLY A 162 -6.15 -4.49 -4.70
CA GLY A 162 -4.82 -4.77 -4.14
C GLY A 162 -4.14 -5.88 -4.93
N ASP A 163 -2.88 -6.13 -4.64
CA ASP A 163 -2.06 -7.05 -5.43
C ASP A 163 -1.49 -8.22 -4.62
N THR A 164 -1.53 -8.18 -3.29
CA THR A 164 -0.93 -9.21 -2.45
C THR A 164 -1.97 -10.11 -1.76
N LYS A 165 -1.50 -11.26 -1.25
CA LYS A 165 -2.31 -12.12 -0.37
C LYS A 165 -2.80 -11.41 0.89
N TRP A 166 -2.04 -10.41 1.38
CA TRP A 166 -2.42 -9.63 2.54
C TRP A 166 -3.63 -8.76 2.26
N ASP A 167 -3.76 -8.26 1.03
CA ASP A 167 -4.92 -7.52 0.55
C ASP A 167 -6.16 -8.40 0.45
N ALA A 168 -6.00 -9.59 -0.13
CA ALA A 168 -7.08 -10.58 -0.22
C ALA A 168 -7.61 -10.97 1.17
N ILE A 169 -6.71 -11.26 2.13
CA ILE A 169 -7.06 -11.59 3.52
C ILE A 169 -7.76 -10.40 4.20
N ALA A 170 -7.23 -9.19 4.02
CA ALA A 170 -7.80 -7.99 4.64
C ALA A 170 -9.19 -7.67 4.08
N SER A 171 -9.37 -7.83 2.77
CA SER A 171 -10.64 -7.64 2.08
C SER A 171 -11.69 -8.65 2.55
N ASP A 172 -11.33 -9.94 2.64
CA ASP A 172 -12.20 -11.00 3.15
C ASP A 172 -12.62 -10.74 4.60
N LYS A 173 -11.67 -10.44 5.51
CA LYS A 173 -11.94 -10.06 6.90
C LYS A 173 -12.81 -8.79 7.03
N ALA A 174 -12.73 -7.89 6.08
CA ALA A 174 -13.57 -6.69 6.04
C ALA A 174 -14.94 -6.92 5.42
N GLY A 175 -15.16 -8.08 4.78
CA GLY A 175 -16.41 -8.41 4.08
C GLY A 175 -16.59 -7.62 2.79
N VAL A 176 -15.50 -7.31 2.07
CA VAL A 176 -15.48 -6.47 0.88
C VAL A 176 -15.00 -7.30 -0.33
N PRO A 177 -15.67 -7.22 -1.51
CA PRO A 177 -15.17 -7.85 -2.72
C PRO A 177 -13.74 -7.41 -3.07
N PHE A 178 -12.91 -8.38 -3.46
CA PHE A 178 -11.51 -8.16 -3.79
C PHE A 178 -11.24 -8.16 -5.29
N ILE A 179 -10.62 -7.09 -5.77
CA ILE A 179 -10.11 -6.97 -7.13
C ILE A 179 -8.59 -7.14 -7.10
N TYR A 180 -8.13 -8.26 -7.65
CA TYR A 180 -6.70 -8.57 -7.72
C TYR A 180 -6.02 -7.82 -8.87
N ALA A 181 -5.04 -7.00 -8.55
CA ALA A 181 -4.15 -6.31 -9.47
C ALA A 181 -2.95 -7.21 -9.81
N SER A 182 -3.07 -8.07 -10.83
CA SER A 182 -2.08 -9.10 -11.17
C SER A 182 -0.76 -8.54 -11.72
N TYR A 183 -0.69 -7.26 -11.98
CA TYR A 183 0.53 -6.55 -12.39
C TYR A 183 1.44 -6.13 -11.24
N GLY A 184 0.99 -6.35 -9.98
CA GLY A 184 1.74 -6.04 -8.76
C GLY A 184 2.75 -7.12 -8.36
N PHE A 185 2.97 -7.28 -7.06
CA PHE A 185 4.01 -8.15 -6.51
C PHE A 185 3.53 -9.57 -6.21
N GLY A 186 2.25 -9.75 -5.93
CA GLY A 186 1.70 -11.05 -5.52
C GLY A 186 1.33 -11.95 -6.69
N ASP A 187 1.26 -13.25 -6.41
CA ASP A 187 0.67 -14.27 -7.28
C ASP A 187 -0.44 -14.96 -6.51
N LEU A 188 -1.70 -14.80 -6.95
CA LEU A 188 -2.90 -15.22 -6.23
C LEU A 188 -3.80 -16.10 -7.09
N ASP A 189 -4.29 -17.19 -6.47
CA ASP A 189 -5.27 -18.10 -7.08
C ASP A 189 -6.73 -17.77 -6.70
N LYS A 190 -6.94 -16.94 -5.64
CA LYS A 190 -8.29 -16.62 -5.12
C LYS A 190 -8.54 -15.12 -5.12
N TYR A 191 -9.53 -14.70 -5.84
CA TYR A 191 -10.01 -13.33 -5.96
C TYR A 191 -11.45 -13.32 -6.48
N ASP A 192 -12.19 -12.24 -6.27
CA ASP A 192 -13.52 -12.07 -6.87
C ASP A 192 -13.41 -11.59 -8.32
N TYR A 193 -12.44 -10.70 -8.58
CA TYR A 193 -12.14 -10.15 -9.89
C TYR A 193 -10.63 -10.00 -10.08
N LYS A 194 -10.18 -10.02 -11.32
CA LYS A 194 -8.77 -9.81 -11.68
C LYS A 194 -8.67 -8.71 -12.73
N ILE A 195 -7.64 -7.89 -12.61
CA ILE A 195 -7.23 -6.92 -13.63
C ILE A 195 -5.75 -7.09 -13.94
N ASP A 196 -5.40 -7.05 -15.22
CA ASP A 196 -4.02 -7.14 -15.70
C ASP A 196 -3.38 -5.75 -15.92
N ASN A 197 -4.15 -4.69 -15.78
CA ASN A 197 -3.72 -3.30 -15.71
C ASN A 197 -4.82 -2.44 -15.06
N LEU A 198 -4.43 -1.29 -14.49
CA LEU A 198 -5.35 -0.42 -13.75
C LEU A 198 -6.52 0.09 -14.60
N LYS A 199 -6.31 0.31 -15.90
CA LYS A 199 -7.31 0.85 -16.83
C LYS A 199 -8.53 -0.06 -16.98
N GLU A 200 -8.38 -1.37 -16.75
CA GLU A 200 -9.50 -2.31 -16.81
C GLU A 200 -10.60 -2.00 -15.78
N LEU A 201 -10.27 -1.31 -14.68
CA LEU A 201 -11.27 -0.84 -13.72
C LEU A 201 -12.34 0.07 -14.34
N LEU A 202 -12.04 0.78 -15.43
CA LEU A 202 -13.00 1.63 -16.13
C LEU A 202 -14.15 0.84 -16.76
N ASN A 203 -13.94 -0.44 -17.04
CA ASN A 203 -14.85 -1.34 -17.72
C ASN A 203 -15.56 -2.34 -16.78
N ILE A 204 -15.18 -2.38 -15.50
CA ILE A 204 -15.83 -3.26 -14.55
C ILE A 204 -17.23 -2.73 -14.22
N THR A 205 -18.26 -3.39 -14.72
CA THR A 205 -19.66 -2.95 -14.56
C THR A 205 -20.48 -3.76 -13.55
N ASN A 206 -20.05 -4.97 -13.19
CA ASN A 206 -20.87 -5.93 -12.44
C ASN A 206 -20.11 -6.58 -11.27
N ILE A 207 -19.57 -5.78 -10.36
CA ILE A 207 -19.11 -6.33 -9.08
C ILE A 207 -20.37 -6.62 -8.23
N LYS A 208 -20.58 -7.88 -7.87
CA LYS A 208 -21.59 -8.28 -6.90
C LYS A 208 -21.12 -7.83 -5.52
N CYS A 209 -21.59 -6.67 -5.07
CA CYS A 209 -21.38 -6.17 -3.71
C CYS A 209 -22.47 -6.75 -2.81
#